data_cc88d0f07c3383b378e5c738637aae4c
#
_entry.id   cc88d0f07c3383b378e5c738637aae4c
#
_cell.length_a   1.000
_cell.length_b   1.000
_cell.length_c   1.000
_cell.angle_alpha   90.00
_cell.angle_beta   90.00
_cell.angle_gamma   90.00
#
_symmetry.space_group_name_H-M   'P 1'
#
loop_
_entity.id
_entity.type
_entity.pdbx_description
1 polymer ?
#
loop_
_entity_poly.entity_id
_entity_poly.type
_entity_poly.pdbx_seq_one_letter_code
_entity_poly.pdbx_strand_id
1 'polypeptide(L)'
;TAGTNNYTRAQAAAQVRGAYDYHAQTLGWCDIGYNVLVDKFGTIYEGRYGGLDKAVQGAHVGGFNSNNWGISMIGNYETAEPSREMLNSVAEIAGWKAAISGIDPMGKASLYSGGFNGSKFPAGTTATVPSFAGHNDFHYTACPGQYTTRHWDEIRKNTKRKADAIKSGKNSTDLNWQESPQPNTPKTPQQVGEEITSSLGDVEVPVSTISALAGIAAAVF
;
A
#
# COMPACT_ATOMS: atom_id res chain seq x y z
N THR A 1 -5.87 9.32 -4.63
CA THR A 1 -6.25 8.45 -5.76
C THR A 1 -6.21 9.28 -7.04
N ALA A 2 -5.54 8.79 -8.06
CA ALA A 2 -5.44 9.44 -9.36
C ALA A 2 -5.96 8.46 -10.42
N GLY A 3 -6.75 8.98 -11.40
CA GLY A 3 -7.22 8.20 -12.53
C GLY A 3 -8.44 7.31 -12.26
N THR A 4 -8.63 6.33 -13.13
CA THR A 4 -9.74 5.37 -13.13
C THR A 4 -9.21 3.95 -12.91
N ASN A 5 -10.06 3.02 -12.45
CA ASN A 5 -9.75 1.59 -12.38
C ASN A 5 -9.94 0.89 -13.73
N ASN A 6 -10.65 1.53 -14.66
CA ASN A 6 -10.95 0.96 -15.96
C ASN A 6 -9.96 1.42 -17.02
N TYR A 7 -8.81 0.76 -17.11
CA TYR A 7 -7.80 0.94 -18.15
C TYR A 7 -7.08 -0.38 -18.44
N THR A 8 -6.63 -0.56 -19.67
CA THR A 8 -5.80 -1.68 -20.10
C THR A 8 -4.33 -1.41 -19.83
N ARG A 9 -3.47 -2.44 -19.91
CA ARG A 9 -2.01 -2.29 -19.79
C ARG A 9 -1.45 -1.29 -20.83
N ALA A 10 -1.97 -1.31 -22.05
CA ALA A 10 -1.56 -0.37 -23.09
C ALA A 10 -1.95 1.09 -22.77
N GLN A 11 -3.00 1.28 -21.97
CA GLN A 11 -3.49 2.61 -21.57
C GLN A 11 -2.84 3.12 -20.27
N ALA A 12 -2.12 2.28 -19.53
CA ALA A 12 -1.58 2.63 -18.22
C ALA A 12 -0.66 3.85 -18.25
N ALA A 13 0.28 3.91 -19.20
CA ALA A 13 1.14 5.07 -19.37
C ALA A 13 0.38 6.36 -19.71
N ALA A 14 -0.78 6.26 -20.37
CA ALA A 14 -1.63 7.42 -20.63
C ALA A 14 -2.29 7.98 -19.35
N GLN A 15 -2.54 7.12 -18.32
CA GLN A 15 -3.02 7.59 -17.02
C GLN A 15 -1.94 8.45 -16.32
N VAL A 16 -0.67 8.07 -16.45
CA VAL A 16 0.46 8.85 -15.91
C VAL A 16 0.59 10.20 -16.60
N ARG A 17 0.52 10.21 -17.94
CA ARG A 17 0.53 11.48 -18.70
C ARG A 17 -0.67 12.38 -18.36
N GLY A 18 -1.86 11.80 -18.20
CA GLY A 18 -3.04 12.54 -17.75
C GLY A 18 -2.87 13.16 -16.36
N ALA A 19 -2.18 12.47 -15.44
CA ALA A 19 -1.83 13.05 -14.14
C ALA A 19 -0.82 14.19 -14.28
N TYR A 20 0.16 14.06 -15.18
CA TYR A 20 1.09 15.15 -15.51
C TYR A 20 0.36 16.37 -16.08
N ASP A 21 -0.46 16.17 -17.10
CA ASP A 21 -1.19 17.26 -17.74
C ASP A 21 -2.08 18.00 -16.72
N TYR A 22 -2.78 17.27 -15.86
CA TYR A 22 -3.59 17.87 -14.81
C TYR A 22 -2.77 18.66 -13.80
N HIS A 23 -1.69 18.08 -13.25
CA HIS A 23 -0.86 18.75 -12.23
C HIS A 23 -0.06 19.91 -12.83
N ALA A 24 0.57 19.71 -13.99
CA ALA A 24 1.45 20.70 -14.59
C ALA A 24 0.66 21.80 -15.32
N GLN A 25 -0.36 21.42 -16.14
CA GLN A 25 -1.06 22.36 -17.02
C GLN A 25 -2.29 22.97 -16.34
N THR A 26 -3.07 22.17 -15.59
CA THR A 26 -4.32 22.68 -14.97
C THR A 26 -4.06 23.32 -13.62
N LEU A 27 -3.23 22.69 -12.75
CA LEU A 27 -2.94 23.20 -11.42
C LEU A 27 -1.71 24.10 -11.35
N GLY A 28 -0.88 24.17 -12.39
CA GLY A 28 0.33 24.98 -12.45
C GLY A 28 1.45 24.52 -11.51
N TRP A 29 1.49 23.21 -11.17
CA TRP A 29 2.51 22.66 -10.25
C TRP A 29 3.85 22.36 -10.93
N CYS A 30 4.02 22.71 -12.19
CA CYS A 30 5.19 22.46 -13.03
C CYS A 30 5.48 20.98 -13.33
N ASP A 31 5.02 20.03 -12.51
CA ASP A 31 5.28 18.61 -12.66
C ASP A 31 4.26 17.79 -11.85
N ILE A 32 4.30 16.45 -12.00
CA ILE A 32 3.50 15.51 -11.20
C ILE A 32 3.78 15.73 -9.70
N GLY A 33 2.73 15.70 -8.88
CA GLY A 33 2.85 15.89 -7.43
C GLY A 33 3.56 14.73 -6.72
N TYR A 34 3.39 13.50 -7.20
CA TYR A 34 3.97 12.28 -6.62
C TYR A 34 5.32 11.94 -7.24
N ASN A 35 6.23 11.40 -6.43
CA ASN A 35 7.54 10.95 -6.90
C ASN A 35 7.45 9.68 -7.74
N VAL A 36 6.50 8.81 -7.40
CA VAL A 36 6.26 7.53 -8.09
C VAL A 36 4.77 7.32 -8.30
N LEU A 37 4.42 6.70 -9.43
CA LEU A 37 3.09 6.14 -9.67
C LEU A 37 3.21 4.63 -9.93
N VAL A 38 2.23 3.87 -9.48
CA VAL A 38 2.15 2.43 -9.70
C VAL A 38 0.79 2.11 -10.30
N ASP A 39 0.77 1.37 -11.42
CA ASP A 39 -0.46 0.94 -12.07
C ASP A 39 -0.97 -0.41 -11.50
N LYS A 40 -2.20 -0.77 -11.86
CA LYS A 40 -2.81 -2.03 -11.38
C LYS A 40 -2.13 -3.30 -11.92
N PHE A 41 -1.23 -3.17 -12.88
CA PHE A 41 -0.45 -4.28 -13.44
C PHE A 41 0.94 -4.39 -12.81
N GLY A 42 1.22 -3.54 -11.81
CA GLY A 42 2.49 -3.51 -11.09
C GLY A 42 3.60 -2.72 -11.78
N THR A 43 3.32 -1.99 -12.88
CA THR A 43 4.32 -1.15 -13.51
C THR A 43 4.59 0.08 -12.64
N ILE A 44 5.87 0.35 -12.37
CA ILE A 44 6.35 1.50 -11.61
C ILE A 44 6.78 2.59 -12.58
N TYR A 45 6.29 3.80 -12.40
CA TYR A 45 6.63 4.98 -13.21
C TYR A 45 7.30 6.02 -12.33
N GLU A 46 8.41 6.61 -12.81
CA GLU A 46 8.88 7.87 -12.24
C GLU A 46 7.83 8.96 -12.51
N GLY A 47 7.45 9.67 -11.48
CA GLY A 47 6.52 10.78 -11.55
C GLY A 47 7.27 12.11 -11.63
N ARG A 48 7.42 12.78 -10.46
CA ARG A 48 8.17 14.03 -10.40
C ARG A 48 9.62 13.81 -10.77
N TYR A 49 10.08 14.59 -11.74
CA TYR A 49 11.44 14.53 -12.27
C TYR A 49 12.51 14.83 -11.20
N GLY A 50 13.66 14.19 -11.34
CA GLY A 50 14.84 14.48 -10.53
C GLY A 50 15.59 13.26 -10.01
N GLY A 51 15.09 12.05 -10.29
CA GLY A 51 15.68 10.77 -9.90
C GLY A 51 15.06 10.18 -8.64
N LEU A 52 14.71 8.92 -8.72
CA LEU A 52 14.07 8.18 -7.63
C LEU A 52 14.98 8.00 -6.41
N ASP A 53 16.29 7.95 -6.62
CA ASP A 53 17.32 7.87 -5.58
C ASP A 53 17.51 9.19 -4.80
N LYS A 54 17.12 10.30 -5.39
CA LYS A 54 17.28 11.64 -4.81
C LYS A 54 16.18 12.00 -3.81
N ALA A 55 16.45 13.02 -3.00
CA ALA A 55 15.47 13.61 -2.08
C ALA A 55 14.64 14.71 -2.79
N VAL A 56 13.98 14.34 -3.89
CA VAL A 56 13.13 15.26 -4.64
C VAL A 56 11.86 15.54 -3.85
N GLN A 57 11.61 16.82 -3.54
CA GLN A 57 10.40 17.23 -2.84
C GLN A 57 9.18 17.11 -3.77
N GLY A 58 8.16 16.38 -3.33
CA GLY A 58 6.89 16.24 -4.02
C GLY A 58 5.92 17.39 -3.74
N ALA A 59 4.72 17.26 -4.30
CA ALA A 59 3.56 18.12 -4.03
C ALA A 59 2.31 17.24 -3.88
N HIS A 60 2.31 16.33 -2.87
CA HIS A 60 1.29 15.28 -2.71
C HIS A 60 0.63 15.26 -1.33
N VAL A 61 1.22 15.93 -0.33
CA VAL A 61 0.66 16.05 1.01
C VAL A 61 0.86 17.49 1.53
N GLY A 62 -0.15 18.33 1.35
CA GLY A 62 -0.08 19.75 1.69
C GLY A 62 0.35 19.98 3.15
N GLY A 63 1.31 20.88 3.35
CA GLY A 63 1.90 21.16 4.65
C GLY A 63 3.03 20.20 5.09
N PHE A 64 3.21 19.04 4.40
CA PHE A 64 4.17 18.00 4.80
C PHE A 64 5.06 17.48 3.66
N ASN A 65 5.13 18.19 2.54
CA ASN A 65 5.91 17.71 1.38
C ASN A 65 7.43 17.68 1.63
N SER A 66 7.94 18.44 2.60
CA SER A 66 9.36 18.41 2.98
C SER A 66 9.69 17.13 3.75
N ASN A 67 10.83 16.51 3.40
CA ASN A 67 11.30 15.25 3.99
C ASN A 67 10.28 14.08 3.85
N ASN A 68 9.51 14.11 2.78
CA ASN A 68 8.52 13.11 2.46
C ASN A 68 8.63 12.70 0.99
N TRP A 69 8.28 11.44 0.69
CA TRP A 69 8.36 10.87 -0.64
C TRP A 69 7.08 10.12 -0.96
N GLY A 70 6.42 10.47 -2.06
CA GLY A 70 5.06 10.04 -2.35
C GLY A 70 4.95 8.99 -3.44
N ILE A 71 4.17 7.95 -3.14
CA ILE A 71 3.75 6.91 -4.08
C ILE A 71 2.26 7.07 -4.36
N SER A 72 1.87 7.17 -5.63
CA SER A 72 0.48 7.16 -6.06
C SER A 72 0.11 5.82 -6.67
N MET A 73 -0.92 5.19 -6.17
CA MET A 73 -1.57 4.01 -6.75
C MET A 73 -2.62 4.52 -7.76
N ILE A 74 -2.44 4.21 -9.06
CA ILE A 74 -3.33 4.68 -10.12
C ILE A 74 -4.66 3.95 -10.05
N GLY A 75 -5.72 4.63 -9.62
CA GLY A 75 -7.05 4.09 -9.46
C GLY A 75 -7.82 4.72 -8.31
N ASN A 76 -9.05 4.27 -8.09
CA ASN A 76 -9.90 4.62 -6.96
C ASN A 76 -10.11 3.39 -6.07
N TYR A 77 -9.36 3.32 -4.98
CA TYR A 77 -9.38 2.20 -4.02
C TYR A 77 -10.33 2.46 -2.83
N GLU A 78 -11.18 3.44 -2.95
CA GLU A 78 -12.40 3.55 -2.14
C GLU A 78 -13.49 2.60 -2.64
N THR A 79 -13.45 2.23 -3.94
CA THR A 79 -14.51 1.44 -4.60
C THR A 79 -14.06 0.11 -5.19
N ALA A 80 -12.76 -0.19 -5.18
CA ALA A 80 -12.21 -1.42 -5.75
C ALA A 80 -10.97 -1.88 -4.99
N GLU A 81 -10.73 -3.20 -4.96
CA GLU A 81 -9.51 -3.79 -4.41
C GLU A 81 -8.30 -3.46 -5.28
N PRO A 82 -7.16 -3.08 -4.69
CA PRO A 82 -5.90 -3.04 -5.42
C PRO A 82 -5.45 -4.45 -5.81
N SER A 83 -4.86 -4.58 -7.00
CA SER A 83 -4.31 -5.84 -7.44
C SER A 83 -3.10 -6.27 -6.61
N ARG A 84 -2.83 -7.56 -6.58
CA ARG A 84 -1.65 -8.12 -5.91
C ARG A 84 -0.35 -7.60 -6.53
N GLU A 85 -0.31 -7.48 -7.84
CA GLU A 85 0.81 -6.94 -8.59
C GLU A 85 1.13 -5.50 -8.16
N MET A 86 0.11 -4.66 -8.04
CA MET A 86 0.26 -3.29 -7.57
C MET A 86 0.78 -3.24 -6.13
N LEU A 87 0.19 -4.00 -5.21
CA LEU A 87 0.61 -4.04 -3.81
C LEU A 87 2.06 -4.49 -3.66
N ASN A 88 2.47 -5.52 -4.43
CA ASN A 88 3.85 -6.00 -4.44
C ASN A 88 4.82 -4.93 -4.97
N SER A 89 4.47 -4.24 -6.05
CA SER A 89 5.29 -3.16 -6.62
C SER A 89 5.38 -1.94 -5.72
N VAL A 90 4.30 -1.60 -5.01
CA VAL A 90 4.33 -0.54 -3.96
C VAL A 90 5.31 -0.92 -2.85
N ALA A 91 5.24 -2.17 -2.36
CA ALA A 91 6.17 -2.64 -1.33
C ALA A 91 7.62 -2.72 -1.83
N GLU A 92 7.84 -3.07 -3.11
CA GLU A 92 9.16 -3.12 -3.73
C GLU A 92 9.81 -1.74 -3.78
N ILE A 93 9.13 -0.76 -4.39
CA ILE A 93 9.71 0.58 -4.56
C ILE A 93 9.83 1.32 -3.23
N ALA A 94 8.87 1.13 -2.31
CA ALA A 94 8.95 1.69 -0.97
C ALA A 94 10.07 1.05 -0.14
N GLY A 95 10.26 -0.28 -0.27
CA GLY A 95 11.34 -1.03 0.39
C GLY A 95 12.72 -0.58 -0.09
N TRP A 96 12.87 -0.41 -1.41
CA TRP A 96 14.09 0.13 -1.99
C TRP A 96 14.38 1.55 -1.47
N LYS A 97 13.37 2.45 -1.51
CA LYS A 97 13.55 3.82 -1.01
C LYS A 97 13.86 3.85 0.48
N ALA A 98 13.19 3.06 1.29
CA ALA A 98 13.44 2.95 2.72
C ALA A 98 14.86 2.44 3.02
N ALA A 99 15.36 1.48 2.22
CA ALA A 99 16.69 0.92 2.36
C ALA A 99 17.78 1.99 2.12
N ILE A 100 17.70 2.71 1.01
CA ILE A 100 18.70 3.73 0.65
C ILE A 100 18.60 5.00 1.50
N SER A 101 17.43 5.28 2.09
CA SER A 101 17.20 6.45 2.97
C SER A 101 17.37 6.14 4.45
N GLY A 102 17.67 4.89 4.84
CA GLY A 102 17.83 4.50 6.24
C GLY A 102 16.53 4.50 7.06
N ILE A 103 15.36 4.47 6.41
CA ILE A 103 14.06 4.52 7.07
C ILE A 103 13.60 3.12 7.48
N ASP A 104 13.00 2.99 8.67
CA ASP A 104 12.27 1.79 9.07
C ASP A 104 10.79 1.93 8.66
N PRO A 105 10.28 1.11 7.71
CA PRO A 105 8.87 1.16 7.30
C PRO A 105 7.86 0.84 8.40
N MET A 106 8.28 0.14 9.45
CA MET A 106 7.46 -0.18 10.63
C MET A 106 7.57 0.85 11.74
N GLY A 107 8.45 1.84 11.58
CA GLY A 107 8.71 2.90 12.55
C GLY A 107 7.69 4.04 12.49
N LYS A 108 8.05 5.13 13.14
CA LYS A 108 7.33 6.41 13.12
C LYS A 108 8.24 7.54 12.67
N ALA A 109 7.67 8.55 12.03
CA ALA A 109 8.34 9.77 11.63
C ALA A 109 7.67 10.97 12.31
N SER A 110 8.47 11.96 12.67
CA SER A 110 7.99 13.25 13.17
C SER A 110 8.24 14.32 12.10
N LEU A 111 7.16 14.90 11.60
CA LEU A 111 7.20 15.86 10.49
C LEU A 111 6.60 17.20 10.95
N TYR A 112 7.26 18.30 10.59
CA TYR A 112 6.77 19.65 10.86
C TYR A 112 5.65 20.00 9.89
N SER A 113 4.55 20.54 10.41
CA SER A 113 3.40 21.00 9.64
C SER A 113 3.60 22.46 9.20
N GLY A 114 3.69 22.68 7.89
CA GLY A 114 3.61 24.01 7.29
C GLY A 114 2.18 24.58 7.23
N GLY A 115 1.20 23.78 7.64
CA GLY A 115 -0.22 24.10 7.53
C GLY A 115 -0.78 23.90 6.11
N PHE A 116 -2.01 23.41 6.07
CA PHE A 116 -2.75 23.23 4.82
C PHE A 116 -4.26 23.12 5.14
N ASN A 117 -5.12 23.62 4.26
CA ASN A 117 -6.55 23.46 4.44
C ASN A 117 -6.95 21.97 4.37
N GLY A 118 -7.69 21.47 5.37
CA GLY A 118 -8.01 20.05 5.51
C GLY A 118 -6.93 19.19 6.18
N SER A 119 -5.82 19.80 6.65
CA SER A 119 -4.84 19.10 7.48
C SER A 119 -5.41 18.80 8.87
N LYS A 120 -5.04 17.64 9.41
CA LYS A 120 -5.31 17.27 10.81
C LYS A 120 -4.41 17.98 11.81
N PHE A 121 -3.33 18.60 11.31
CA PHE A 121 -2.29 19.24 12.12
C PHE A 121 -2.19 20.74 11.77
N PRO A 122 -2.38 21.62 12.74
CA PRO A 122 -2.19 23.05 12.54
C PRO A 122 -0.77 23.40 12.07
N ALA A 123 -0.63 24.55 11.41
CA ALA A 123 0.69 25.10 11.08
C ALA A 123 1.52 25.29 12.35
N GLY A 124 2.83 25.01 12.25
CA GLY A 124 3.75 25.17 13.37
C GLY A 124 3.78 23.99 14.34
N THR A 125 2.96 22.94 14.14
CA THR A 125 2.95 21.74 15.00
C THR A 125 3.78 20.62 14.38
N THR A 126 4.12 19.61 15.19
CA THR A 126 4.77 18.38 14.73
C THR A 126 3.77 17.23 14.69
N ALA A 127 3.63 16.60 13.53
CA ALA A 127 2.86 15.37 13.36
C ALA A 127 3.76 14.16 13.59
N THR A 128 3.37 13.25 14.49
CA THR A 128 4.02 11.94 14.63
C THR A 128 3.11 10.89 13.97
N VAL A 129 3.57 10.35 12.86
CA VAL A 129 2.83 9.41 12.01
C VAL A 129 3.67 8.17 11.71
N PRO A 130 3.10 7.06 11.21
CA PRO A 130 3.90 5.95 10.70
C PRO A 130 4.88 6.41 9.61
N SER A 131 6.08 5.83 9.58
CA SER A 131 7.07 6.14 8.52
C SER A 131 6.55 5.81 7.12
N PHE A 132 5.73 4.76 7.01
CA PHE A 132 4.95 4.46 5.81
C PHE A 132 3.48 4.80 6.10
N ALA A 133 3.04 5.96 5.67
CA ALA A 133 1.76 6.56 6.03
C ALA A 133 0.83 6.74 4.83
N GLY A 134 -0.48 6.79 5.09
CA GLY A 134 -1.49 7.18 4.11
C GLY A 134 -1.73 8.69 4.10
N HIS A 135 -2.33 9.18 3.04
CA HIS A 135 -2.72 10.58 2.96
C HIS A 135 -3.70 10.95 4.10
N ASN A 136 -4.56 9.99 4.48
CA ASN A 136 -5.50 10.12 5.59
C ASN A 136 -4.83 10.14 6.98
N ASP A 137 -3.56 9.82 7.13
CA ASP A 137 -2.84 10.05 8.39
C ASP A 137 -2.59 11.55 8.63
N PHE A 138 -2.50 12.34 7.57
CA PHE A 138 -2.21 13.77 7.60
C PHE A 138 -3.44 14.66 7.41
N HIS A 139 -4.38 14.26 6.56
CA HIS A 139 -5.51 15.07 6.11
C HIS A 139 -6.85 14.37 6.34
N TYR A 140 -7.92 15.15 6.41
CA TYR A 140 -9.30 14.68 6.37
C TYR A 140 -9.66 14.30 4.93
N THR A 141 -9.33 13.07 4.53
CA THR A 141 -9.53 12.54 3.18
C THR A 141 -9.79 11.04 3.22
N ALA A 142 -10.51 10.51 2.24
CA ALA A 142 -10.67 9.05 2.06
C ALA A 142 -9.41 8.39 1.47
N CYS A 143 -8.48 9.17 0.87
CA CYS A 143 -7.25 8.61 0.29
C CYS A 143 -6.34 7.99 1.37
N PRO A 144 -5.80 6.79 1.19
CA PRO A 144 -5.65 6.02 -0.05
C PRO A 144 -6.85 5.14 -0.45
N GLY A 145 -7.95 5.17 0.29
CA GLY A 145 -9.14 4.39 0.06
C GLY A 145 -9.25 3.19 1.01
N GLN A 146 -10.49 2.83 1.39
CA GLN A 146 -10.77 1.79 2.38
C GLN A 146 -10.17 0.43 1.98
N TYR A 147 -10.16 0.09 0.69
CA TYR A 147 -9.61 -1.16 0.21
C TYR A 147 -8.08 -1.20 0.30
N THR A 148 -7.37 -0.10 0.08
CA THR A 148 -5.93 -0.02 0.36
C THR A 148 -5.66 -0.10 1.86
N THR A 149 -6.46 0.56 2.68
CA THR A 149 -6.28 0.61 4.13
C THR A 149 -6.37 -0.77 4.78
N ARG A 150 -7.18 -1.68 4.25
CA ARG A 150 -7.26 -3.08 4.72
C ARG A 150 -5.93 -3.82 4.60
N HIS A 151 -5.11 -3.49 3.59
CA HIS A 151 -3.81 -4.10 3.33
C HIS A 151 -2.64 -3.37 4.00
N TRP A 152 -2.89 -2.37 4.85
CA TRP A 152 -1.85 -1.47 5.36
C TRP A 152 -0.74 -2.21 6.11
N ASP A 153 -1.11 -3.15 6.99
CA ASP A 153 -0.14 -3.96 7.73
C ASP A 153 0.67 -4.88 6.81
N GLU A 154 0.01 -5.47 5.81
CA GLU A 154 0.68 -6.31 4.82
C GLU A 154 1.67 -5.51 3.97
N ILE A 155 1.26 -4.32 3.50
CA ILE A 155 2.12 -3.43 2.72
C ILE A 155 3.35 -3.06 3.55
N ARG A 156 3.19 -2.60 4.79
CA ARG A 156 4.30 -2.23 5.68
C ARG A 156 5.25 -3.39 5.95
N LYS A 157 4.73 -4.57 6.29
CA LYS A 157 5.53 -5.78 6.54
C LYS A 157 6.32 -6.20 5.30
N ASN A 158 5.67 -6.23 4.13
CA ASN A 158 6.34 -6.58 2.88
C ASN A 158 7.38 -5.51 2.48
N THR A 159 7.08 -4.23 2.68
CA THR A 159 8.03 -3.12 2.50
C THR A 159 9.27 -3.31 3.38
N LYS A 160 9.08 -3.64 4.66
CA LYS A 160 10.19 -3.90 5.59
C LYS A 160 11.04 -5.08 5.15
N ARG A 161 10.42 -6.21 4.78
CA ARG A 161 11.14 -7.41 4.31
C ARG A 161 12.01 -7.10 3.09
N LYS A 162 11.47 -6.34 2.13
CA LYS A 162 12.19 -5.93 0.93
C LYS A 162 13.33 -4.96 1.27
N ALA A 163 13.11 -4.00 2.15
CA ALA A 163 14.15 -3.10 2.63
C ALA A 163 15.30 -3.85 3.33
N ASP A 164 14.99 -4.81 4.19
CA ASP A 164 15.97 -5.63 4.91
C ASP A 164 16.77 -6.53 3.94
N ALA A 165 16.12 -7.07 2.92
CA ALA A 165 16.80 -7.85 1.88
C ALA A 165 17.81 -7.00 1.13
N ILE A 166 17.42 -5.80 0.69
CA ILE A 166 18.32 -4.87 -0.02
C ILE A 166 19.49 -4.46 0.87
N LYS A 167 19.25 -4.10 2.14
CA LYS A 167 20.30 -3.77 3.10
C LYS A 167 21.29 -4.90 3.35
N SER A 168 20.84 -6.15 3.23
CA SER A 168 21.69 -7.34 3.36
C SER A 168 22.30 -7.83 2.04
N GLY A 169 22.17 -7.06 0.96
CA GLY A 169 22.69 -7.39 -0.37
C GLY A 169 21.96 -8.52 -1.08
N LYS A 170 20.73 -8.84 -0.65
CA LYS A 170 19.87 -9.85 -1.28
C LYS A 170 18.95 -9.20 -2.31
N ASN A 171 18.56 -9.98 -3.32
CA ASN A 171 17.58 -9.53 -4.29
C ASN A 171 16.18 -9.49 -3.65
N SER A 172 15.59 -8.30 -3.54
CA SER A 172 14.25 -8.12 -2.96
C SER A 172 13.12 -8.60 -3.87
N THR A 173 13.35 -8.68 -5.19
CA THR A 173 12.35 -9.15 -6.16
C THR A 173 12.05 -10.65 -6.02
N ASP A 174 12.98 -11.42 -5.44
CA ASP A 174 12.80 -12.86 -5.17
C ASP A 174 11.88 -13.11 -3.96
N LEU A 175 11.52 -12.06 -3.22
CA LEU A 175 10.62 -12.17 -2.08
C LEU A 175 9.15 -12.09 -2.53
N ASN A 176 8.47 -13.23 -2.48
CA ASN A 176 7.03 -13.28 -2.72
C ASN A 176 6.26 -12.44 -1.69
N TRP A 177 5.12 -11.92 -2.10
CA TRP A 177 4.19 -11.24 -1.20
C TRP A 177 3.74 -12.18 -0.06
N GLN A 178 3.80 -11.68 1.17
CA GLN A 178 3.26 -12.40 2.33
C GLN A 178 1.94 -11.74 2.76
N GLU A 179 0.89 -12.55 2.78
CA GLU A 179 -0.39 -12.17 3.36
C GLU A 179 -0.31 -12.23 4.88
N SER A 180 -0.89 -11.26 5.55
CA SER A 180 -1.16 -11.39 6.98
C SER A 180 -2.39 -12.29 7.15
N PRO A 181 -2.43 -13.15 8.18
CA PRO A 181 -3.66 -13.84 8.53
C PRO A 181 -4.77 -12.79 8.72
N GLN A 182 -5.81 -12.85 7.91
CA GLN A 182 -6.97 -11.95 8.05
C GLN A 182 -7.73 -12.35 9.32
N PRO A 183 -7.94 -11.43 10.29
CA PRO A 183 -8.56 -11.78 11.57
C PRO A 183 -9.99 -12.32 11.45
N ASN A 184 -10.65 -12.12 10.31
CA ASN A 184 -12.06 -12.45 10.08
C ASN A 184 -12.37 -13.04 8.69
N THR A 185 -11.41 -13.62 7.99
CA THR A 185 -11.75 -14.39 6.79
C THR A 185 -12.35 -15.71 7.29
N PRO A 186 -13.61 -16.06 6.97
CA PRO A 186 -14.12 -17.38 7.28
C PRO A 186 -13.18 -18.41 6.67
N LYS A 187 -12.64 -19.30 7.51
CA LYS A 187 -11.77 -20.38 7.02
C LYS A 187 -12.56 -21.22 6.02
N THR A 188 -11.93 -21.56 4.92
CA THR A 188 -12.56 -22.48 3.97
C THR A 188 -12.84 -23.82 4.67
N PRO A 189 -13.83 -24.59 4.23
CA PRO A 189 -14.10 -25.93 4.80
C PRO A 189 -12.85 -26.81 4.85
N GLN A 190 -11.94 -26.64 3.90
CA GLN A 190 -10.67 -27.37 3.82
C GLN A 190 -9.69 -26.94 4.91
N GLN A 191 -9.54 -25.64 5.15
CA GLN A 191 -8.68 -25.11 6.23
C GLN A 191 -9.20 -25.45 7.63
N VAL A 192 -10.53 -25.50 7.81
CA VAL A 192 -11.16 -25.96 9.05
C VAL A 192 -10.89 -27.45 9.26
N GLY A 193 -10.98 -28.25 8.17
CA GLY A 193 -10.68 -29.68 8.22
C GLY A 193 -9.23 -29.98 8.62
N GLU A 194 -8.27 -29.26 8.06
CA GLU A 194 -6.84 -29.41 8.36
C GLU A 194 -6.51 -29.02 9.82
N GLU A 195 -7.15 -27.99 10.35
CA GLU A 195 -6.93 -27.54 11.73
C GLU A 195 -7.55 -28.53 12.74
N ILE A 196 -8.72 -29.11 12.42
CA ILE A 196 -9.35 -30.15 13.24
C ILE A 196 -8.48 -31.42 13.25
N THR A 197 -7.98 -31.86 12.10
CA THR A 197 -7.09 -33.01 12.01
C THR A 197 -5.76 -32.78 12.74
N SER A 198 -5.18 -31.58 12.65
CA SER A 198 -3.95 -31.25 13.37
C SER A 198 -4.13 -31.17 14.89
N SER A 199 -5.31 -30.77 15.37
CA SER A 199 -5.59 -30.64 16.80
C SER A 199 -5.98 -31.97 17.48
N LEU A 200 -6.47 -32.94 16.71
CA LEU A 200 -6.89 -34.25 17.22
C LEU A 200 -5.79 -35.33 17.20
N GLY A 201 -4.60 -34.99 16.67
CA GLY A 201 -3.51 -35.97 16.51
C GLY A 201 -3.96 -37.18 15.65
N ASP A 202 -3.50 -38.39 15.98
CA ASP A 202 -3.76 -39.62 15.24
C ASP A 202 -5.17 -40.21 15.46
N VAL A 203 -6.17 -39.38 15.80
CA VAL A 203 -7.56 -39.87 15.92
C VAL A 203 -8.23 -39.87 14.54
N GLU A 204 -8.48 -41.04 14.00
CA GLU A 204 -9.26 -41.19 12.77
C GLU A 204 -10.72 -40.71 12.97
N VAL A 205 -11.08 -39.57 12.35
CA VAL A 205 -12.44 -39.04 12.33
C VAL A 205 -13.10 -39.48 11.03
N PRO A 206 -14.26 -40.15 11.06
CA PRO A 206 -14.97 -40.56 9.84
C PRO A 206 -15.33 -39.35 8.99
N VAL A 207 -15.07 -39.42 7.68
CA VAL A 207 -15.32 -38.35 6.69
C VAL A 207 -16.76 -37.81 6.73
N SER A 208 -17.74 -38.65 7.12
CA SER A 208 -19.13 -38.24 7.30
C SER A 208 -19.37 -37.21 8.40
N THR A 209 -18.51 -37.15 9.41
CA THR A 209 -18.64 -36.22 10.54
C THR A 209 -18.10 -34.82 10.18
N ILE A 210 -17.12 -34.74 9.28
CA ILE A 210 -16.52 -33.48 8.81
C ILE A 210 -17.52 -32.69 7.93
N SER A 211 -18.34 -33.40 7.11
CA SER A 211 -19.35 -32.75 6.28
C SER A 211 -20.52 -32.16 7.08
N ALA A 212 -20.83 -32.72 8.25
CA ALA A 212 -21.87 -32.18 9.13
C ALA A 212 -21.47 -30.93 9.88
N LEU A 213 -20.17 -30.78 10.20
CA LEU A 213 -19.63 -29.57 10.86
C LEU A 213 -19.46 -28.40 9.89
N ALA A 214 -19.18 -28.67 8.61
CA ALA A 214 -19.09 -27.64 7.58
C ALA A 214 -20.45 -26.99 7.25
N GLY A 215 -21.56 -27.70 7.46
CA GLY A 215 -22.91 -27.20 7.25
C GLY A 215 -23.41 -26.23 8.33
N ILE A 216 -22.77 -26.19 9.49
CA ILE A 216 -23.17 -25.32 10.62
C ILE A 216 -22.47 -23.94 10.55
N ALA A 217 -21.33 -23.85 9.88
CA ALA A 217 -20.59 -22.60 9.72
C ALA A 217 -21.17 -21.64 8.66
N ALA A 218 -22.15 -22.08 7.87
CA ALA A 218 -22.78 -21.30 6.78
C ALA A 218 -24.05 -20.54 7.20
N ALA A 219 -24.43 -20.51 8.47
CA ALA A 219 -25.65 -19.90 8.95
C ALA A 219 -25.43 -18.98 10.16
N VAL A 220 -24.57 -17.96 9.99
CA VAL A 220 -24.61 -16.76 10.86
C VAL A 220 -24.43 -15.54 9.97
N PHE A 221 -25.53 -14.88 9.67
CA PHE A 221 -25.56 -13.51 9.13
C PHE A 221 -25.35 -12.51 10.27
#